data_1583f369b625312c797d4085c6fc294e
#
_entry.id   1583f369b625312c797d4085c6fc294e
#
_cell.length_a   1.000
_cell.length_b   1.000
_cell.length_c   1.000
_cell.angle_alpha   90.00
_cell.angle_beta   90.00
_cell.angle_gamma   90.00
#
_symmetry.space_group_name_H-M   'P 1'
#
loop_
_entity.id
_entity.type
_entity.pdbx_description
1 polymer ?
#
loop_
_entity_poly.entity_id
_entity_poly.type
_entity_poly.pdbx_seq_one_letter_code
_entity_poly.pdbx_strand_id
1 'polypeptide(L)'
;DRNVYVGCAPDTFLGAGIQTARKILDENKIGSVHLGSISMAVPGHEVWHPNPDFYYKYGGGPILDMGPYYFTALVNLLGSAVSVNSKIRTVYEKRIIGSGDRQGEEIKVEVPTTILSHIEFKSGALIDAFFSFDVWKHNKNHIELYGDMGSLNVPDPNMFGGELLMTTSKGGDWESIPTSHMNFGKYNIEKNLERTNEAPTVANYRGVGV
;
A
#
# COMPACT_ATOMS: atom_id res chain seq x y z
N ASP A 1 -21.86 18.80 -19.69
CA ASP A 1 -20.62 19.48 -20.13
C ASP A 1 -20.42 20.78 -19.36
N ARG A 2 -19.94 20.64 -18.14
CA ARG A 2 -19.45 21.77 -17.34
C ARG A 2 -17.94 21.70 -17.38
N ASN A 3 -17.27 22.76 -17.74
CA ASN A 3 -15.81 22.83 -17.83
C ASN A 3 -15.19 22.80 -16.43
N VAL A 4 -15.20 21.63 -15.78
CA VAL A 4 -14.70 21.40 -14.44
C VAL A 4 -13.64 20.29 -14.45
N TYR A 5 -12.62 20.46 -13.63
CA TYR A 5 -11.64 19.39 -13.40
C TYR A 5 -12.23 18.31 -12.49
N VAL A 6 -11.96 17.06 -12.81
CA VAL A 6 -12.32 15.91 -11.97
C VAL A 6 -11.04 15.19 -11.56
N GLY A 7 -10.82 15.07 -10.27
CA GLY A 7 -9.73 14.29 -9.68
C GLY A 7 -10.27 13.05 -8.97
N CYS A 8 -9.47 12.01 -8.89
CA CYS A 8 -9.78 10.79 -8.19
C CYS A 8 -8.56 10.30 -7.39
N ALA A 9 -8.77 9.86 -6.15
CA ALA A 9 -7.75 9.14 -5.39
C ALA A 9 -7.43 7.79 -6.09
N PRO A 10 -6.25 7.19 -5.85
CA PRO A 10 -5.30 7.51 -4.80
C PRO A 10 -4.29 8.60 -5.18
N ASP A 11 -3.94 9.44 -4.22
CA ASP A 11 -2.95 10.52 -4.35
C ASP A 11 -1.67 10.25 -3.54
N THR A 12 -1.71 9.29 -2.62
CA THR A 12 -0.62 8.97 -1.68
C THR A 12 0.68 8.53 -2.35
N PHE A 13 0.62 7.99 -3.58
CA PHE A 13 1.82 7.67 -4.36
C PHE A 13 2.66 8.92 -4.70
N LEU A 14 2.08 10.12 -4.64
CA LEU A 14 2.79 11.39 -4.80
C LEU A 14 3.57 11.78 -3.55
N GLY A 15 3.38 11.08 -2.43
CA GLY A 15 4.07 11.34 -1.18
C GLY A 15 5.56 11.01 -1.22
N ALA A 16 6.29 11.54 -0.23
CA ALA A 16 7.75 11.45 -0.16
C ALA A 16 8.28 10.00 -0.20
N GLY A 17 7.56 9.05 0.41
CA GLY A 17 7.97 7.63 0.42
C GLY A 17 8.07 7.04 -0.98
N ILE A 18 6.98 7.05 -1.73
CA ILE A 18 6.93 6.47 -3.09
C ILE A 18 7.77 7.30 -4.08
N GLN A 19 7.78 8.62 -3.97
CA GLN A 19 8.57 9.47 -4.87
C GLN A 19 10.07 9.35 -4.63
N THR A 20 10.52 9.11 -3.39
CA THR A 20 11.93 8.78 -3.12
C THR A 20 12.29 7.41 -3.70
N ALA A 21 11.41 6.41 -3.57
CA ALA A 21 11.60 5.11 -4.23
C ALA A 21 11.69 5.27 -5.76
N ARG A 22 10.80 6.06 -6.37
CA ARG A 22 10.86 6.36 -7.82
C ARG A 22 12.22 6.96 -8.21
N LYS A 23 12.71 7.95 -7.44
CA LYS A 23 14.04 8.56 -7.69
C LYS A 23 15.18 7.54 -7.61
N ILE A 24 15.15 6.63 -6.63
CA ILE A 24 16.14 5.57 -6.49
C ILE A 24 16.18 4.68 -7.73
N LEU A 25 15.01 4.33 -8.28
CA LEU A 25 14.92 3.55 -9.51
C LEU A 25 15.37 4.34 -10.74
N ASP A 26 15.01 5.63 -10.86
CA ASP A 26 15.46 6.51 -11.94
C ASP A 26 16.99 6.72 -11.94
N GLU A 27 17.58 6.78 -10.76
CA GLU A 27 19.04 6.85 -10.57
C GLU A 27 19.73 5.47 -10.71
N ASN A 28 18.99 4.43 -11.02
CA ASN A 28 19.48 3.05 -11.21
C ASN A 28 20.27 2.49 -10.01
N LYS A 29 19.92 2.90 -8.77
CA LYS A 29 20.69 2.54 -7.58
C LYS A 29 20.61 1.07 -7.20
N ILE A 30 19.49 0.41 -7.52
CA ILE A 30 19.33 -1.04 -7.32
C ILE A 30 19.37 -1.83 -8.63
N GLY A 31 19.73 -1.16 -9.75
CA GLY A 31 19.73 -1.78 -11.07
C GLY A 31 18.33 -2.05 -11.62
N SER A 32 18.24 -2.97 -12.55
CA SER A 32 16.96 -3.37 -13.16
C SER A 32 16.17 -4.26 -12.23
N VAL A 33 14.96 -3.84 -11.88
CA VAL A 33 14.06 -4.64 -11.04
C VAL A 33 13.54 -5.84 -11.86
N HIS A 34 13.74 -7.04 -11.34
CA HIS A 34 13.30 -8.28 -11.97
C HIS A 34 12.27 -9.05 -11.14
N LEU A 35 12.21 -8.81 -9.83
CA LEU A 35 11.30 -9.49 -8.91
C LEU A 35 10.85 -8.52 -7.82
N GLY A 36 9.68 -8.78 -7.22
CA GLY A 36 9.23 -8.06 -6.05
C GLY A 36 7.97 -8.65 -5.43
N SER A 37 7.53 -8.06 -4.35
CA SER A 37 6.29 -8.43 -3.68
C SER A 37 5.54 -7.21 -3.17
N ILE A 38 4.20 -7.33 -3.12
CA ILE A 38 3.34 -6.40 -2.41
C ILE A 38 2.42 -7.14 -1.44
N SER A 39 2.14 -6.54 -0.30
CA SER A 39 1.36 -7.18 0.75
C SER A 39 0.47 -6.18 1.47
N MET A 40 -0.84 -6.42 1.37
CA MET A 40 -1.86 -5.76 2.18
C MET A 40 -2.72 -6.83 2.86
N ALA A 41 -2.53 -7.02 4.16
CA ALA A 41 -3.24 -8.05 4.89
C ALA A 41 -3.62 -7.57 6.30
N VAL A 42 -4.89 -7.74 6.63
CA VAL A 42 -5.48 -7.29 7.90
C VAL A 42 -6.49 -8.32 8.40
N PRO A 43 -6.86 -8.30 9.68
CA PRO A 43 -7.84 -9.25 10.24
C PRO A 43 -9.30 -8.99 9.80
N GLY A 44 -9.53 -7.92 9.03
CA GLY A 44 -10.84 -7.46 8.58
C GLY A 44 -11.23 -6.14 9.25
N HIS A 45 -12.00 -5.33 8.51
CA HIS A 45 -12.39 -3.99 8.97
C HIS A 45 -13.56 -4.03 9.96
N GLU A 46 -14.31 -5.13 10.01
CA GLU A 46 -15.39 -5.34 10.98
C GLU A 46 -14.90 -5.31 12.44
N VAL A 47 -13.62 -5.55 12.67
CA VAL A 47 -13.03 -5.54 14.02
C VAL A 47 -13.10 -4.15 14.67
N TRP A 48 -13.00 -3.09 13.87
CA TRP A 48 -12.91 -1.71 14.36
C TRP A 48 -13.92 -0.74 13.72
N HIS A 49 -14.39 -1.02 12.49
CA HIS A 49 -15.28 -0.11 11.78
C HIS A 49 -16.75 -0.34 12.22
N PRO A 50 -17.50 0.70 12.65
CA PRO A 50 -18.84 0.52 13.19
C PRO A 50 -19.88 0.14 12.12
N ASN A 51 -19.63 0.41 10.84
CA ASN A 51 -20.52 0.09 9.70
C ASN A 51 -19.69 -0.54 8.57
N PRO A 52 -19.22 -1.79 8.73
CA PRO A 52 -18.24 -2.38 7.83
C PRO A 52 -18.82 -3.10 6.61
N ASP A 53 -20.14 -3.11 6.43
CA ASP A 53 -20.84 -3.91 5.41
C ASP A 53 -20.29 -3.69 4.00
N PHE A 54 -19.97 -2.44 3.62
CA PHE A 54 -19.53 -2.11 2.28
C PHE A 54 -18.18 -2.75 1.89
N TYR A 55 -17.34 -3.11 2.88
CA TYR A 55 -16.11 -3.85 2.60
C TYR A 55 -16.36 -5.28 2.15
N TYR A 56 -17.54 -5.86 2.46
CA TYR A 56 -17.86 -7.27 2.23
C TYR A 56 -18.93 -7.47 1.17
N LYS A 57 -19.50 -6.40 0.62
CA LYS A 57 -20.51 -6.42 -0.45
C LYS A 57 -19.89 -6.15 -1.81
N TYR A 58 -20.69 -6.39 -2.87
CA TYR A 58 -20.28 -6.08 -4.24
C TYR A 58 -19.75 -4.63 -4.34
N GLY A 59 -18.59 -4.47 -4.95
CA GLY A 59 -17.85 -3.20 -4.99
C GLY A 59 -16.85 -3.03 -3.84
N GLY A 60 -16.80 -3.96 -2.89
CA GLY A 60 -15.83 -4.01 -1.79
C GLY A 60 -14.73 -5.05 -2.01
N GLY A 61 -14.18 -5.53 -0.89
CA GLY A 61 -13.08 -6.48 -0.85
C GLY A 61 -11.71 -5.81 -0.90
N PRO A 62 -10.64 -6.54 -0.53
CA PRO A 62 -9.31 -5.96 -0.34
C PRO A 62 -8.70 -5.38 -1.63
N ILE A 63 -9.10 -5.88 -2.80
CA ILE A 63 -8.60 -5.37 -4.08
C ILE A 63 -9.23 -4.03 -4.46
N LEU A 64 -10.55 -3.87 -4.28
CA LEU A 64 -11.21 -2.61 -4.66
C LEU A 64 -11.05 -1.53 -3.59
N ASP A 65 -10.86 -1.92 -2.34
CA ASP A 65 -10.59 -1.00 -1.24
C ASP A 65 -9.12 -0.50 -1.27
N MET A 66 -8.16 -1.41 -1.25
CA MET A 66 -6.75 -1.09 -1.07
C MET A 66 -5.89 -1.25 -2.32
N GLY A 67 -6.32 -2.08 -3.27
CA GLY A 67 -5.58 -2.30 -4.51
C GLY A 67 -5.24 -1.03 -5.29
N PRO A 68 -6.14 -0.01 -5.38
CA PRO A 68 -5.82 1.23 -6.06
C PRO A 68 -4.54 1.90 -5.57
N TYR A 69 -4.28 1.93 -4.27
CA TYR A 69 -3.07 2.49 -3.69
C TYR A 69 -1.81 1.73 -4.13
N TYR A 70 -1.84 0.41 -3.97
CA TYR A 70 -0.71 -0.48 -4.27
C TYR A 70 -0.42 -0.55 -5.77
N PHE A 71 -1.44 -0.72 -6.59
CA PHE A 71 -1.24 -0.83 -8.05
C PHE A 71 -0.82 0.50 -8.67
N THR A 72 -1.34 1.62 -8.18
CA THR A 72 -0.89 2.95 -8.65
C THR A 72 0.58 3.17 -8.29
N ALA A 73 1.00 2.80 -7.06
CA ALA A 73 2.40 2.86 -6.67
C ALA A 73 3.28 1.96 -7.56
N LEU A 74 2.86 0.70 -7.81
CA LEU A 74 3.61 -0.20 -8.70
C LEU A 74 3.73 0.34 -10.12
N VAL A 75 2.64 0.86 -10.70
CA VAL A 75 2.67 1.44 -12.06
C VAL A 75 3.57 2.68 -12.10
N ASN A 76 3.55 3.50 -11.05
CA ASN A 76 4.47 4.62 -10.91
C ASN A 76 5.93 4.16 -10.85
N LEU A 77 6.23 3.06 -10.15
CA LEU A 77 7.59 2.55 -9.95
C LEU A 77 8.10 1.71 -11.13
N LEU A 78 7.27 0.86 -11.72
CA LEU A 78 7.68 -0.19 -12.67
C LEU A 78 7.12 0.00 -14.09
N GLY A 79 6.20 0.94 -14.28
CA GLY A 79 5.51 1.14 -15.56
C GLY A 79 4.29 0.24 -15.76
N SER A 80 4.00 -0.12 -17.00
CA SER A 80 2.77 -0.85 -17.35
C SER A 80 2.86 -2.34 -17.01
N ALA A 81 1.81 -2.88 -16.39
CA ALA A 81 1.60 -4.32 -16.29
C ALA A 81 1.14 -4.90 -17.65
N VAL A 82 1.54 -6.12 -17.95
CA VAL A 82 1.21 -6.82 -19.21
C VAL A 82 0.37 -8.07 -18.98
N SER A 83 0.51 -8.72 -17.82
CA SER A 83 -0.30 -9.89 -17.48
C SER A 83 -0.55 -9.98 -15.97
N VAL A 84 -1.66 -10.63 -15.61
CA VAL A 84 -1.98 -10.99 -14.23
C VAL A 84 -2.61 -12.38 -14.17
N ASN A 85 -2.17 -13.17 -13.21
CA ASN A 85 -2.80 -14.44 -12.86
C ASN A 85 -3.13 -14.42 -11.36
N SER A 86 -4.38 -14.79 -11.00
CA SER A 86 -4.85 -14.67 -9.63
C SER A 86 -5.56 -15.93 -9.16
N LYS A 87 -5.44 -16.21 -7.86
CA LYS A 87 -6.32 -17.10 -7.10
C LYS A 87 -7.04 -16.30 -6.04
N ILE A 88 -8.35 -16.54 -5.94
CA ILE A 88 -9.22 -15.82 -5.02
C ILE A 88 -9.92 -16.79 -4.06
N ARG A 89 -10.23 -16.31 -2.87
CA ARG A 89 -10.98 -17.06 -1.87
C ARG A 89 -11.82 -16.13 -0.99
N THR A 90 -13.01 -16.60 -0.62
CA THR A 90 -13.76 -16.13 0.53
C THR A 90 -13.53 -17.13 1.66
N VAL A 91 -12.87 -16.71 2.75
CA VAL A 91 -12.51 -17.60 3.86
C VAL A 91 -13.70 -17.81 4.79
N TYR A 92 -14.44 -16.73 5.09
CA TYR A 92 -15.59 -16.75 5.96
C TYR A 92 -16.82 -16.26 5.21
N GLU A 93 -17.93 -17.00 5.28
CA GLU A 93 -19.21 -16.60 4.67
C GLU A 93 -19.89 -15.47 5.42
N LYS A 94 -19.55 -15.30 6.70
CA LYS A 94 -20.09 -14.29 7.61
C LYS A 94 -18.97 -13.69 8.46
N ARG A 95 -19.16 -12.44 8.85
CA ARG A 95 -18.33 -11.70 9.78
C ARG A 95 -19.17 -11.13 10.90
N ILE A 96 -18.56 -10.92 12.08
CA ILE A 96 -19.22 -10.31 13.22
C ILE A 96 -18.65 -8.92 13.46
N ILE A 97 -19.52 -7.92 13.52
CA ILE A 97 -19.14 -6.53 13.81
C ILE A 97 -18.57 -6.46 15.22
N GLY A 98 -17.34 -5.98 15.33
CA GLY A 98 -16.59 -5.93 16.59
C GLY A 98 -16.73 -4.63 17.38
N SER A 99 -17.38 -3.59 16.82
CA SER A 99 -17.42 -2.25 17.43
C SER A 99 -18.67 -1.45 17.06
N GLY A 100 -18.91 -0.38 17.83
CA GLY A 100 -20.05 0.54 17.63
C GLY A 100 -21.39 -0.02 18.10
N ASP A 101 -22.47 0.66 17.72
CA ASP A 101 -23.84 0.31 18.13
C ASP A 101 -24.34 -1.02 17.55
N ARG A 102 -23.69 -1.48 16.48
CA ARG A 102 -23.99 -2.73 15.79
C ARG A 102 -23.08 -3.89 16.20
N GLN A 103 -22.31 -3.74 17.28
CA GLN A 103 -21.44 -4.81 17.76
C GLN A 103 -22.20 -6.12 18.01
N GLY A 104 -21.69 -7.22 17.47
CA GLY A 104 -22.33 -8.54 17.56
C GLY A 104 -23.24 -8.88 16.40
N GLU A 105 -23.59 -7.93 15.51
CA GLU A 105 -24.36 -8.23 14.30
C GLU A 105 -23.54 -9.00 13.27
N GLU A 106 -24.22 -9.85 12.51
CA GLU A 106 -23.60 -10.58 11.39
C GLU A 106 -23.61 -9.77 10.09
N ILE A 107 -22.50 -9.86 9.36
CA ILE A 107 -22.38 -9.38 7.96
C ILE A 107 -22.20 -10.59 7.06
N LYS A 108 -23.02 -10.69 6.01
CA LYS A 108 -22.82 -11.66 4.93
C LYS A 108 -21.68 -11.19 4.03
N VAL A 109 -20.74 -12.08 3.74
CA VAL A 109 -19.61 -11.82 2.83
C VAL A 109 -20.00 -12.23 1.41
N GLU A 110 -20.00 -11.28 0.48
CA GLU A 110 -20.44 -11.45 -0.91
C GLU A 110 -19.31 -11.31 -1.93
N VAL A 111 -18.08 -11.05 -1.47
CA VAL A 111 -16.90 -10.81 -2.30
C VAL A 111 -15.72 -11.65 -1.82
N PRO A 112 -14.73 -11.93 -2.68
CA PRO A 112 -13.47 -12.54 -2.24
C PRO A 112 -12.77 -11.68 -1.20
N THR A 113 -12.29 -12.31 -0.13
CA THR A 113 -11.60 -11.66 0.98
C THR A 113 -10.10 -11.94 1.03
N THR A 114 -9.63 -12.90 0.23
CA THR A 114 -8.20 -13.20 0.04
C THR A 114 -7.89 -13.39 -1.44
N ILE A 115 -6.88 -12.70 -1.93
CA ILE A 115 -6.41 -12.72 -3.31
C ILE A 115 -4.88 -12.87 -3.32
N LEU A 116 -4.42 -13.85 -4.08
CA LEU A 116 -3.01 -14.05 -4.42
C LEU A 116 -2.86 -13.85 -5.92
N SER A 117 -1.93 -13.00 -6.34
CA SER A 117 -1.73 -12.69 -7.76
C SER A 117 -0.26 -12.64 -8.12
N HIS A 118 0.05 -13.05 -9.34
CA HIS A 118 1.33 -12.81 -9.97
C HIS A 118 1.11 -11.82 -11.10
N ILE A 119 1.88 -10.73 -11.11
CA ILE A 119 1.76 -9.62 -12.06
C ILE A 119 3.07 -9.50 -12.82
N GLU A 120 3.00 -9.52 -14.15
CA GLU A 120 4.14 -9.26 -15.02
C GLU A 120 4.09 -7.85 -15.55
N PHE A 121 5.22 -7.15 -15.48
CA PHE A 121 5.37 -5.79 -16.00
C PHE A 121 6.11 -5.80 -17.33
N LYS A 122 5.87 -4.78 -18.17
CA LYS A 122 6.54 -4.62 -19.48
C LYS A 122 8.07 -4.56 -19.35
N SER A 123 8.58 -4.12 -18.21
CA SER A 123 10.01 -4.13 -17.87
C SER A 123 10.59 -5.55 -17.70
N GLY A 124 9.75 -6.57 -17.60
CA GLY A 124 10.12 -7.94 -17.25
C GLY A 124 10.07 -8.25 -15.75
N ALA A 125 9.74 -7.27 -14.91
CA ALA A 125 9.59 -7.49 -13.48
C ALA A 125 8.37 -8.39 -13.18
N LEU A 126 8.55 -9.36 -12.29
CA LEU A 126 7.50 -10.25 -11.77
C LEU A 126 7.19 -9.86 -10.32
N ILE A 127 5.94 -9.55 -10.04
CA ILE A 127 5.49 -9.11 -8.71
C ILE A 127 4.50 -10.12 -8.13
N ASP A 128 4.81 -10.60 -6.93
CA ASP A 128 3.87 -11.38 -6.11
C ASP A 128 3.00 -10.43 -5.29
N ALA A 129 1.68 -10.54 -5.42
CA ALA A 129 0.72 -9.65 -4.79
C ALA A 129 -0.21 -10.42 -3.83
N PHE A 130 -0.22 -10.01 -2.57
CA PHE A 130 -1.04 -10.58 -1.52
C PHE A 130 -1.97 -9.55 -0.92
N PHE A 131 -3.29 -9.75 -1.11
CA PHE A 131 -4.34 -8.93 -0.52
C PHE A 131 -5.30 -9.80 0.30
N SER A 132 -5.51 -9.44 1.58
CA SER A 132 -6.39 -10.24 2.44
C SER A 132 -7.00 -9.44 3.59
N PHE A 133 -8.28 -9.71 3.86
CA PHE A 133 -8.98 -9.31 5.08
C PHE A 133 -9.08 -10.47 6.10
N ASP A 134 -8.32 -11.55 5.91
CA ASP A 134 -8.43 -12.79 6.68
C ASP A 134 -7.18 -13.09 7.52
N VAL A 135 -6.22 -12.17 7.62
CA VAL A 135 -4.93 -12.39 8.27
C VAL A 135 -4.86 -11.69 9.62
N TRP A 136 -4.77 -12.46 10.67
CA TRP A 136 -4.75 -11.92 12.04
C TRP A 136 -3.52 -11.05 12.32
N LYS A 137 -2.34 -11.46 11.81
CA LYS A 137 -1.07 -10.73 11.93
C LYS A 137 -0.05 -11.28 10.93
N HIS A 138 0.85 -10.44 10.45
CA HIS A 138 1.97 -10.84 9.57
C HIS A 138 3.19 -9.94 9.79
N ASN A 139 4.33 -10.36 9.22
CA ASN A 139 5.59 -9.61 9.23
C ASN A 139 6.06 -9.27 7.79
N LYS A 140 5.13 -9.29 6.82
CA LYS A 140 5.45 -8.95 5.43
C LYS A 140 5.59 -7.44 5.28
N ASN A 141 6.52 -7.01 4.47
CA ASN A 141 6.65 -5.61 4.06
C ASN A 141 5.54 -5.23 3.08
N HIS A 142 5.21 -3.96 2.99
CA HIS A 142 4.17 -3.47 2.09
C HIS A 142 4.57 -3.64 0.64
N ILE A 143 5.78 -3.19 0.26
CA ILE A 143 6.37 -3.36 -1.07
C ILE A 143 7.85 -3.70 -0.91
N GLU A 144 8.31 -4.76 -1.57
CA GLU A 144 9.73 -5.04 -1.74
C GLU A 144 10.05 -5.21 -3.22
N LEU A 145 11.14 -4.58 -3.67
CA LEU A 145 11.63 -4.65 -5.04
C LEU A 145 13.07 -5.18 -5.04
N TYR A 146 13.34 -6.12 -5.93
CA TYR A 146 14.62 -6.79 -6.04
C TYR A 146 15.20 -6.53 -7.43
N GLY A 147 16.28 -5.75 -7.46
CA GLY A 147 17.05 -5.46 -8.65
C GLY A 147 18.33 -6.29 -8.73
N ASP A 148 19.02 -6.21 -9.85
CA ASP A 148 20.28 -6.92 -10.06
C ASP A 148 21.48 -6.29 -9.30
N MET A 149 21.32 -5.08 -8.76
CA MET A 149 22.33 -4.35 -7.98
C MET A 149 21.92 -4.08 -6.53
N GLY A 150 20.70 -4.40 -6.12
CA GLY A 150 20.24 -4.16 -4.76
C GLY A 150 18.76 -4.47 -4.55
N SER A 151 18.31 -4.24 -3.32
CA SER A 151 16.91 -4.42 -2.91
C SER A 151 16.39 -3.16 -2.23
N LEU A 152 15.09 -2.93 -2.38
CA LEU A 152 14.39 -1.77 -1.85
C LEU A 152 13.14 -2.23 -1.10
N ASN A 153 13.00 -1.79 0.16
CA ASN A 153 11.78 -1.93 0.94
C ASN A 153 11.09 -0.56 0.95
N VAL A 154 9.92 -0.50 0.32
CA VAL A 154 9.16 0.72 0.09
C VAL A 154 8.02 0.79 1.11
N PRO A 155 7.76 1.96 1.72
CA PRO A 155 6.72 2.10 2.73
C PRO A 155 5.31 1.86 2.18
N ASP A 156 4.33 1.80 3.10
CA ASP A 156 2.93 1.61 2.77
C ASP A 156 2.43 2.67 1.77
N PRO A 157 2.00 2.27 0.57
CA PRO A 157 1.51 3.20 -0.44
C PRO A 157 0.17 3.86 -0.08
N ASN A 158 -0.51 3.40 0.97
CA ASN A 158 -1.68 4.08 1.53
C ASN A 158 -1.30 5.32 2.38
N MET A 159 0.00 5.57 2.55
CA MET A 159 0.55 6.68 3.33
C MET A 159 1.43 7.58 2.46
N PHE A 160 1.56 8.86 2.83
CA PHE A 160 2.44 9.80 2.12
C PHE A 160 3.92 9.63 2.47
N GLY A 161 4.20 9.24 3.69
CA GLY A 161 5.55 9.01 4.21
C GLY A 161 5.80 7.55 4.54
N GLY A 162 6.80 7.32 5.38
CA GLY A 162 7.18 6.02 5.88
C GLY A 162 8.68 5.77 5.70
N GLU A 163 9.17 4.72 6.32
CA GLU A 163 10.57 4.35 6.22
C GLU A 163 10.85 3.64 4.89
N LEU A 164 11.85 4.11 4.18
CA LEU A 164 12.40 3.51 2.98
C LEU A 164 13.74 2.86 3.33
N LEU A 165 13.88 1.57 3.03
CA LEU A 165 15.12 0.83 3.30
C LEU A 165 15.72 0.33 1.99
N MET A 166 17.04 0.41 1.86
CA MET A 166 17.77 -0.07 0.70
C MET A 166 18.98 -0.88 1.13
N THR A 167 19.35 -1.89 0.34
CA THR A 167 20.65 -2.53 0.43
C THR A 167 21.23 -2.74 -0.97
N THR A 168 22.52 -2.48 -1.12
CA THR A 168 23.29 -2.76 -2.34
C THR A 168 24.41 -3.78 -2.08
N SER A 169 24.43 -4.35 -0.87
CA SER A 169 25.35 -5.40 -0.47
C SER A 169 24.64 -6.74 -0.42
N LYS A 170 25.14 -7.76 -1.12
CA LYS A 170 24.55 -9.10 -1.13
C LYS A 170 24.58 -9.72 0.27
N GLY A 171 23.39 -9.93 0.86
CA GLY A 171 23.24 -10.43 2.22
C GLY A 171 23.62 -9.41 3.31
N GLY A 172 23.76 -8.13 2.94
CA GLY A 172 24.04 -7.04 3.86
C GLY A 172 22.80 -6.52 4.58
N ASP A 173 23.03 -5.65 5.56
CA ASP A 173 21.99 -5.01 6.33
C ASP A 173 21.21 -3.98 5.49
N TRP A 174 19.99 -3.68 5.93
CA TRP A 174 19.19 -2.61 5.39
C TRP A 174 19.67 -1.26 5.89
N GLU A 175 19.79 -0.29 4.99
CA GLU A 175 20.11 1.10 5.29
C GLU A 175 18.84 1.96 5.13
N SER A 176 18.54 2.79 6.13
CA SER A 176 17.42 3.73 6.07
C SER A 176 17.77 4.89 5.14
N ILE A 177 16.89 5.13 4.17
CA ILE A 177 17.05 6.23 3.20
C ILE A 177 16.09 7.36 3.60
N PRO A 178 16.58 8.57 3.83
CA PRO A 178 15.73 9.71 4.12
C PRO A 178 14.72 9.97 3.01
N THR A 179 13.44 9.96 3.35
CA THR A 179 12.37 10.27 2.41
C THR A 179 12.16 11.78 2.37
N SER A 180 12.34 12.38 1.19
CA SER A 180 12.07 13.80 0.96
C SER A 180 11.62 14.02 -0.47
N HIS A 181 10.57 14.81 -0.64
CA HIS A 181 10.15 15.25 -1.98
C HIS A 181 9.94 16.76 -1.98
N MET A 182 10.47 17.46 -3.00
CA MET A 182 10.46 18.91 -3.06
C MET A 182 9.06 19.53 -3.05
N ASN A 183 8.06 18.81 -3.59
CA ASN A 183 6.70 19.34 -3.78
C ASN A 183 5.65 18.72 -2.86
N PHE A 184 5.90 17.52 -2.28
CA PHE A 184 4.87 16.72 -1.61
C PHE A 184 5.38 16.09 -0.31
N GLY A 185 5.78 16.89 0.65
CA GLY A 185 6.06 16.32 1.94
C GLY A 185 7.42 16.62 2.53
N LYS A 186 7.67 17.89 2.81
CA LYS A 186 8.39 18.17 4.03
C LYS A 186 7.37 17.98 5.14
N TYR A 187 7.55 16.90 5.88
CA TYR A 187 6.83 16.69 7.11
C TYR A 187 7.01 17.88 8.02
N ASN A 188 5.91 18.53 8.37
CA ASN A 188 5.93 19.59 9.35
C ASN A 188 5.76 18.99 10.75
N ILE A 189 6.87 18.57 11.35
CA ILE A 189 6.94 18.03 12.71
C ILE A 189 6.27 18.96 13.71
N GLU A 190 6.41 20.28 13.54
CA GLU A 190 5.90 21.29 14.47
C GLU A 190 4.37 21.33 14.51
N LYS A 191 3.70 21.30 13.35
CA LYS A 191 2.23 21.32 13.30
C LYS A 191 1.56 20.09 13.87
N ASN A 192 2.27 18.99 14.00
CA ASN A 192 1.72 17.75 14.54
C ASN A 192 1.89 17.60 16.04
N LEU A 193 2.96 18.11 16.61
CA LEU A 193 3.14 18.16 18.06
C LEU A 193 2.03 18.94 18.75
N GLU A 194 1.46 19.96 18.07
CA GLU A 194 0.34 20.73 18.59
C GLU A 194 -1.01 19.98 18.53
N ARG A 195 -1.15 18.98 17.67
CA ARG A 195 -2.45 18.31 17.45
C ARG A 195 -2.66 17.03 18.22
N THR A 196 -1.64 16.28 18.59
CA THR A 196 -1.79 14.90 19.09
C THR A 196 -1.13 14.61 20.43
N ASN A 197 -0.26 15.47 20.97
CA ASN A 197 0.57 15.15 22.15
C ASN A 197 1.29 13.79 22.08
N GLU A 198 1.37 13.16 20.90
CA GLU A 198 2.05 11.91 20.67
C GLU A 198 3.44 12.17 20.11
N ALA A 199 4.40 11.36 20.51
CA ALA A 199 5.75 11.42 19.97
C ALA A 199 5.71 11.28 18.43
N PRO A 200 6.53 12.02 17.66
CA PRO A 200 6.52 11.99 16.21
C PRO A 200 6.90 10.60 15.72
N THR A 201 5.90 9.78 15.48
CA THR A 201 6.05 8.63 14.60
C THR A 201 6.25 9.16 13.18
N VAL A 202 7.16 8.56 12.43
CA VAL A 202 7.47 8.90 11.03
C VAL A 202 6.17 9.18 10.27
N ALA A 203 6.03 10.36 9.76
CA ALA A 203 4.75 10.96 9.41
C ALA A 203 3.94 10.23 8.36
N ASN A 204 2.82 9.79 8.78
CA ASN A 204 1.79 9.16 7.98
C ASN A 204 0.61 10.10 7.71
N TYR A 205 0.83 11.32 7.18
CA TYR A 205 -0.30 12.22 6.95
C TYR A 205 -0.88 12.07 5.54
N ARG A 206 -2.18 11.79 5.51
CA ARG A 206 -3.05 12.02 4.36
C ARG A 206 -3.33 13.51 4.24
N GLY A 207 -3.39 14.01 3.02
CA GLY A 207 -3.83 15.37 2.78
C GLY A 207 -2.73 16.41 2.86
N VAL A 208 -1.58 16.15 2.28
CA VAL A 208 -0.66 17.19 1.84
C VAL A 208 -1.36 17.88 0.67
N GLY A 209 -2.29 18.74 1.03
CA GLY A 209 -3.28 19.35 0.19
C GLY A 209 -2.94 19.51 -1.27
N VAL A 210 -3.78 19.01 -2.07
CA VAL A 210 -3.99 19.53 -3.40
C VAL A 210 -4.74 20.83 -3.25
#